data_afd88cc4f9b013b30769c53ce996f8d2
#
_entry.id   afd88cc4f9b013b30769c53ce996f8d2
#
_cell.length_a   1.000
_cell.length_b   1.000
_cell.length_c   1.000
_cell.angle_alpha   90.00
_cell.angle_beta   90.00
_cell.angle_gamma   90.00
#
_symmetry.space_group_name_H-M   'P 1'
#
loop_
_entity.id
_entity.type
_entity.pdbx_description
1 polymer ?
#
loop_
_entity_poly.entity_id
_entity_poly.type
_entity_poly.pdbx_seq_one_letter_code
_entity_poly.pdbx_strand_id
1 'polypeptide(L)'
;MSVYRCESCGAPLPSLNGAVVLVCEYCGTENRISDVADEFIKQEPTHIEENAFISTVPSIGNSIFDKKNFVIYSNYAEVLDIKTNAVEIHINFKDVEEYRKALIYDNAIKFKMKNGQKFLVNFYLKKNYQLAMNALNGLIKV
;
A
#
# COMPACT_ATOMS: atom_id res chain seq x y z
N MET A 1 -15.39 5.36 29.71
CA MET A 1 -13.99 5.33 30.16
C MET A 1 -13.82 4.33 31.28
N SER A 2 -13.07 3.28 31.06
CA SER A 2 -12.82 2.27 32.09
C SER A 2 -11.79 2.77 33.08
N VAL A 3 -12.12 2.65 34.35
CA VAL A 3 -11.19 2.97 35.43
C VAL A 3 -10.45 1.69 35.81
N TYR A 4 -9.13 1.71 35.67
CA TYR A 4 -8.29 0.59 36.05
C TYR A 4 -7.97 0.65 37.53
N ARG A 5 -7.89 -0.51 38.16
CA ARG A 5 -7.54 -0.63 39.57
C ARG A 5 -6.28 -1.48 39.74
N CYS A 6 -5.52 -1.17 40.76
CA CYS A 6 -4.32 -1.94 41.09
C CYS A 6 -4.70 -3.37 41.48
N GLU A 7 -4.02 -4.34 40.90
CA GLU A 7 -4.24 -5.76 41.19
C GLU A 7 -3.84 -6.16 42.61
N SER A 8 -2.89 -5.42 43.22
CA SER A 8 -2.38 -5.73 44.53
C SER A 8 -3.16 -5.09 45.68
N CYS A 9 -3.55 -3.82 45.56
CA CYS A 9 -4.21 -3.08 46.65
C CYS A 9 -5.61 -2.60 46.32
N GLY A 10 -6.06 -2.71 45.06
CA GLY A 10 -7.38 -2.27 44.64
C GLY A 10 -7.56 -0.77 44.49
N ALA A 11 -6.53 0.04 44.65
CA ALA A 11 -6.60 1.49 44.51
C ALA A 11 -6.82 1.90 43.06
N PRO A 12 -7.53 3.01 42.80
CA PRO A 12 -7.70 3.49 41.44
C PRO A 12 -6.36 3.94 40.83
N LEU A 13 -6.12 3.52 39.57
CA LEU A 13 -4.93 3.91 38.85
C LEU A 13 -5.14 5.23 38.09
N PRO A 14 -4.07 6.01 37.84
CA PRO A 14 -4.18 7.22 37.04
C PRO A 14 -4.66 6.92 35.61
N SER A 15 -5.16 7.95 34.94
CA SER A 15 -5.70 7.79 33.58
C SER A 15 -4.62 7.39 32.58
N LEU A 16 -5.01 6.54 31.64
CA LEU A 16 -4.17 6.02 30.58
C LEU A 16 -3.89 7.09 29.50
N ASN A 17 -2.75 7.68 29.51
CA ASN A 17 -2.31 8.59 28.45
C ASN A 17 -1.40 7.83 27.45
N GLY A 18 -1.92 6.72 26.90
CA GLY A 18 -1.16 5.88 25.99
C GLY A 18 -0.13 4.96 26.64
N ALA A 19 -0.11 4.90 27.96
CA ALA A 19 0.82 4.03 28.69
C ALA A 19 0.26 2.60 28.80
N VAL A 20 1.12 1.61 28.56
CA VAL A 20 0.78 0.18 28.66
C VAL A 20 1.00 -0.35 30.07
N VAL A 21 1.77 0.34 30.89
CA VAL A 21 2.07 -0.01 32.27
C VAL A 21 1.82 1.19 33.16
N LEU A 22 1.06 0.97 34.22
CA LEU A 22 0.77 1.99 35.23
C LEU A 22 1.29 1.55 36.58
N VAL A 23 2.01 2.44 37.23
CA VAL A 23 2.54 2.20 38.59
C VAL A 23 1.52 2.74 39.59
N CYS A 24 1.11 1.89 40.54
CA CYS A 24 0.22 2.29 41.60
C CYS A 24 0.93 3.27 42.56
N GLU A 25 0.29 4.43 42.78
CA GLU A 25 0.85 5.45 43.68
C GLU A 25 0.79 5.04 45.15
N TYR A 26 -0.03 4.07 45.49
CA TYR A 26 -0.25 3.65 46.89
C TYR A 26 0.66 2.50 47.31
N CYS A 27 0.86 1.51 46.45
CA CYS A 27 1.68 0.34 46.79
C CYS A 27 2.92 0.16 45.92
N GLY A 28 3.05 0.96 44.83
CA GLY A 28 4.19 0.89 43.92
C GLY A 28 4.20 -0.29 42.98
N THR A 29 3.11 -1.05 42.89
CA THR A 29 3.02 -2.20 42.01
C THR A 29 2.81 -1.76 40.55
N GLU A 30 3.55 -2.36 39.62
CA GLU A 30 3.37 -2.13 38.20
C GLU A 30 2.14 -2.94 37.71
N ASN A 31 1.23 -2.25 37.05
CA ASN A 31 0.03 -2.86 36.47
C ASN A 31 0.09 -2.78 34.95
N ARG A 32 0.07 -3.93 34.28
CA ARG A 32 0.10 -4.01 32.84
C ARG A 32 -1.32 -3.93 32.28
N ILE A 33 -1.55 -2.96 31.41
CA ILE A 33 -2.83 -2.74 30.75
C ILE A 33 -2.76 -3.37 29.36
N SER A 34 -3.14 -4.64 29.25
CA SER A 34 -3.04 -5.40 27.99
C SER A 34 -4.11 -5.03 26.95
N ASP A 35 -5.25 -4.51 27.36
CA ASP A 35 -6.37 -4.22 26.46
C ASP A 35 -6.04 -3.11 25.45
N VAL A 36 -5.31 -2.09 25.88
CA VAL A 36 -4.91 -0.98 25.00
C VAL A 36 -3.86 -1.42 23.98
N ALA A 37 -2.95 -2.32 24.38
CA ALA A 37 -1.94 -2.86 23.47
C ALA A 37 -2.56 -3.73 22.37
N ASP A 38 -3.58 -4.51 22.69
CA ASP A 38 -4.28 -5.35 21.72
C ASP A 38 -5.05 -4.54 20.68
N GLU A 39 -5.73 -3.48 21.07
CA GLU A 39 -6.39 -2.57 20.13
C GLU A 39 -5.40 -1.88 19.20
N PHE A 40 -4.27 -1.45 19.72
CA PHE A 40 -3.24 -0.77 18.94
C PHE A 40 -2.60 -1.71 17.92
N ILE A 41 -2.36 -2.97 18.28
CA ILE A 41 -1.76 -3.97 17.39
C ILE A 41 -2.73 -4.40 16.28
N LYS A 42 -4.03 -4.44 16.54
CA LYS A 42 -5.05 -4.83 15.56
C LYS A 42 -5.33 -3.79 14.49
N GLN A 43 -5.08 -2.51 14.74
CA GLN A 43 -5.37 -1.44 13.78
C GLN A 43 -4.25 -1.18 12.79
N GLU A 44 -2.99 -1.32 13.16
CA GLU A 44 -1.85 -1.02 12.29
C GLU A 44 -1.70 -1.97 11.09
N PRO A 45 -1.80 -3.31 11.22
CA PRO A 45 -1.60 -4.19 10.06
C PRO A 45 -2.67 -4.09 8.98
N THR A 46 -3.91 -3.71 9.35
CA THR A 46 -5.03 -3.69 8.42
C THR A 46 -5.03 -2.49 7.48
N HIS A 47 -4.44 -1.35 7.88
CA HIS A 47 -4.41 -0.14 7.06
C HIS A 47 -3.27 -0.12 6.05
N ILE A 48 -2.17 -0.82 6.32
CA ILE A 48 -0.97 -0.76 5.50
C ILE A 48 -1.02 -1.76 4.34
N GLU A 49 -1.75 -2.89 4.49
CA GLU A 49 -1.77 -3.99 3.52
C GLU A 49 -2.71 -3.77 2.32
N GLU A 50 -3.79 -2.99 2.44
CA GLU A 50 -4.79 -2.86 1.37
C GLU A 50 -4.31 -2.03 0.18
N ASN A 51 -3.51 -0.98 0.39
CA ASN A 51 -3.04 -0.08 -0.66
C ASN A 51 -1.58 0.31 -0.47
N ALA A 52 -0.74 -0.66 -0.11
CA ALA A 52 0.67 -0.40 0.12
C ALA A 52 1.38 -0.01 -1.18
N PHE A 53 2.14 1.07 -1.13
CA PHE A 53 3.01 1.50 -2.22
C PHE A 53 4.13 0.47 -2.43
N ILE A 54 4.35 0.07 -3.68
CA ILE A 54 5.40 -0.88 -4.04
C ILE A 54 6.57 -0.16 -4.73
N SER A 55 6.33 0.49 -5.86
CA SER A 55 7.38 1.19 -6.59
C SER A 55 6.83 2.20 -7.60
N THR A 56 7.71 3.08 -8.07
CA THR A 56 7.44 3.97 -9.18
C THR A 56 8.44 3.68 -10.29
N VAL A 57 7.94 3.42 -11.50
CA VAL A 57 8.77 3.11 -12.67
C VAL A 57 8.54 4.21 -13.71
N PRO A 58 9.61 4.88 -14.18
CA PRO A 58 9.47 5.88 -15.25
C PRO A 58 8.87 5.27 -16.51
N SER A 59 7.90 5.95 -17.09
CA SER A 59 7.24 5.57 -18.33
C SER A 59 7.09 6.77 -19.26
N ILE A 60 6.59 6.53 -20.47
CA ILE A 60 6.31 7.58 -21.45
C ILE A 60 4.92 7.39 -22.03
N GLY A 61 4.36 8.49 -22.58
CA GLY A 61 3.11 8.45 -23.32
C GLY A 61 3.34 8.22 -24.82
N ASN A 62 2.84 9.13 -25.65
CA ASN A 62 2.93 9.01 -27.09
C ASN A 62 4.32 9.29 -27.67
N SER A 63 5.22 9.90 -26.90
CA SER A 63 6.59 10.17 -27.32
C SER A 63 7.54 10.12 -26.11
N ILE A 64 8.85 10.10 -26.38
CA ILE A 64 9.88 10.12 -25.33
C ILE A 64 9.85 11.42 -24.52
N PHE A 65 9.26 12.49 -25.06
CA PHE A 65 9.12 13.77 -24.38
C PHE A 65 7.87 13.84 -23.49
N ASP A 66 6.93 12.93 -23.69
CA ASP A 66 5.72 12.83 -22.89
C ASP A 66 5.97 11.91 -21.69
N LYS A 67 6.67 12.43 -20.69
CA LYS A 67 7.12 11.65 -19.54
C LYS A 67 5.98 11.38 -18.57
N LYS A 68 5.86 10.13 -18.15
CA LYS A 68 4.88 9.64 -17.20
C LYS A 68 5.55 8.85 -16.08
N ASN A 69 4.82 8.59 -15.03
CA ASN A 69 5.23 7.64 -13.98
C ASN A 69 4.22 6.51 -13.91
N PHE A 70 4.72 5.28 -13.92
CA PHE A 70 3.91 4.10 -13.63
C PHE A 70 4.09 3.75 -12.16
N VAL A 71 3.07 4.07 -11.36
CA VAL A 71 3.10 3.90 -9.91
C VAL A 71 2.38 2.60 -9.56
N ILE A 72 3.06 1.70 -8.87
CA ILE A 72 2.56 0.37 -8.54
C ILE A 72 2.25 0.31 -7.06
N TYR A 73 1.03 -0.11 -6.73
CA TYR A 73 0.57 -0.40 -5.38
C TYR A 73 0.24 -1.88 -5.25
N SER A 74 -0.06 -2.34 -4.05
CA SER A 74 -0.34 -3.76 -3.81
C SER A 74 -1.57 -4.29 -4.56
N ASN A 75 -2.59 -3.46 -4.78
CA ASN A 75 -3.86 -3.85 -5.40
C ASN A 75 -4.14 -3.19 -6.74
N TYR A 76 -3.39 -2.17 -7.12
CA TYR A 76 -3.61 -1.44 -8.36
C TYR A 76 -2.33 -0.74 -8.82
N ALA A 77 -2.34 -0.25 -10.05
CA ALA A 77 -1.30 0.60 -10.60
C ALA A 77 -1.92 1.79 -11.31
N GLU A 78 -1.19 2.89 -11.40
CA GLU A 78 -1.65 4.11 -12.04
C GLU A 78 -0.57 4.70 -12.92
N VAL A 79 -0.97 5.32 -14.04
CA VAL A 79 -0.07 6.12 -14.88
C VAL A 79 -0.38 7.58 -14.61
N LEU A 80 0.64 8.30 -14.12
CA LEU A 80 0.54 9.71 -13.77
C LEU A 80 1.34 10.56 -14.74
N ASP A 81 0.80 11.73 -15.11
CA ASP A 81 1.56 12.75 -15.81
C ASP A 81 2.57 13.38 -14.84
N ILE A 82 3.84 13.46 -15.24
CA ILE A 82 4.91 14.04 -14.40
C ILE A 82 4.65 15.52 -14.12
N LYS A 83 4.10 16.26 -15.07
CA LYS A 83 3.91 17.71 -14.94
C LYS A 83 2.76 18.08 -14.02
N THR A 84 1.65 17.34 -14.12
CA THR A 84 0.40 17.67 -13.41
C THR A 84 0.08 16.72 -12.25
N ASN A 85 0.76 15.58 -12.18
CA ASN A 85 0.43 14.46 -11.27
C ASN A 85 -1.00 13.94 -11.45
N ALA A 86 -1.62 14.22 -12.60
CA ALA A 86 -2.95 13.72 -12.89
C ALA A 86 -2.91 12.23 -13.23
N VAL A 87 -3.84 11.47 -12.68
CA VAL A 87 -4.00 10.05 -13.02
C VAL A 87 -4.62 9.93 -14.40
N GLU A 88 -3.89 9.38 -15.35
CA GLU A 88 -4.39 9.16 -16.70
C GLU A 88 -4.94 7.76 -16.91
N ILE A 89 -4.33 6.77 -16.25
CA ILE A 89 -4.76 5.37 -16.32
C ILE A 89 -4.77 4.80 -14.91
N HIS A 90 -5.83 4.12 -14.56
CA HIS A 90 -5.96 3.38 -13.31
C HIS A 90 -6.24 1.92 -13.62
N ILE A 91 -5.37 1.02 -13.15
CA ILE A 91 -5.47 -0.42 -13.41
C ILE A 91 -5.65 -1.14 -12.08
N ASN A 92 -6.86 -1.64 -11.84
CA ASN A 92 -7.14 -2.46 -10.67
C ASN A 92 -6.77 -3.90 -10.98
N PHE A 93 -5.86 -4.49 -10.21
CA PHE A 93 -5.31 -5.82 -10.53
C PHE A 93 -6.36 -6.92 -10.55
N LYS A 94 -7.38 -6.85 -9.73
CA LYS A 94 -8.46 -7.84 -9.72
C LYS A 94 -9.31 -7.81 -11.00
N ASP A 95 -9.29 -6.70 -11.73
CA ASP A 95 -10.06 -6.52 -12.96
C ASP A 95 -9.24 -6.80 -14.23
N VAL A 96 -7.96 -7.17 -14.07
CA VAL A 96 -7.07 -7.53 -15.17
C VAL A 96 -7.39 -8.96 -15.61
N GLU A 97 -7.78 -9.13 -16.87
CA GLU A 97 -7.96 -10.45 -17.48
C GLU A 97 -6.62 -11.01 -17.94
N GLU A 98 -5.80 -10.16 -18.58
CA GLU A 98 -4.52 -10.56 -19.15
C GLU A 98 -3.58 -9.35 -19.18
N TYR A 99 -2.29 -9.57 -18.99
CA TYR A 99 -1.27 -8.57 -19.26
C TYR A 99 -0.07 -9.25 -19.91
N ARG A 100 0.55 -8.55 -20.88
CA ARG A 100 1.68 -9.09 -21.62
C ARG A 100 2.51 -7.99 -22.26
N LYS A 101 3.69 -8.38 -22.80
CA LYS A 101 4.50 -7.48 -23.62
C LYS A 101 3.70 -7.09 -24.87
N ALA A 102 3.70 -5.80 -25.21
CA ALA A 102 3.04 -5.33 -26.42
C ALA A 102 3.79 -5.81 -27.66
N LEU A 103 3.03 -6.14 -28.73
CA LEU A 103 3.60 -6.66 -29.96
C LEU A 103 4.32 -5.59 -30.80
N ILE A 104 3.84 -4.34 -30.69
CA ILE A 104 4.31 -3.23 -31.53
C ILE A 104 5.50 -2.50 -30.88
N TYR A 105 5.51 -2.42 -29.55
CA TYR A 105 6.52 -1.71 -28.80
C TYR A 105 7.41 -2.66 -28.01
N ASP A 106 8.71 -2.51 -28.10
CA ASP A 106 9.67 -3.42 -27.44
C ASP A 106 9.63 -3.37 -25.92
N ASN A 107 9.32 -2.20 -25.35
CA ASN A 107 9.39 -1.98 -23.92
C ASN A 107 8.04 -1.47 -23.38
N ALA A 108 6.96 -2.11 -23.77
CA ALA A 108 5.62 -1.73 -23.34
C ALA A 108 4.84 -2.94 -22.86
N ILE A 109 3.93 -2.69 -21.92
CA ILE A 109 3.02 -3.71 -21.37
C ILE A 109 1.59 -3.38 -21.83
N LYS A 110 0.91 -4.38 -22.36
CA LYS A 110 -0.49 -4.28 -22.71
C LYS A 110 -1.35 -4.98 -21.66
N PHE A 111 -2.30 -4.25 -21.13
CA PHE A 111 -3.28 -4.77 -20.17
C PHE A 111 -4.63 -4.94 -20.83
N LYS A 112 -5.23 -6.10 -20.67
CA LYS A 112 -6.60 -6.37 -21.07
C LYS A 112 -7.46 -6.57 -19.83
N MET A 113 -8.46 -5.73 -19.68
CA MET A 113 -9.35 -5.76 -18.52
C MET A 113 -10.54 -6.70 -18.79
N LYS A 114 -11.15 -7.20 -17.71
CA LYS A 114 -12.30 -8.09 -17.79
C LYS A 114 -13.52 -7.46 -18.49
N ASN A 115 -13.62 -6.13 -18.45
CA ASN A 115 -14.69 -5.38 -19.13
C ASN A 115 -14.40 -5.10 -20.61
N GLY A 116 -13.30 -5.60 -21.16
CA GLY A 116 -12.88 -5.40 -22.54
C GLY A 116 -11.99 -4.19 -22.78
N GLN A 117 -11.76 -3.33 -21.79
CA GLN A 117 -10.84 -2.20 -21.93
C GLN A 117 -9.41 -2.69 -22.08
N LYS A 118 -8.62 -1.94 -22.83
CA LYS A 118 -7.20 -2.22 -23.05
C LYS A 118 -6.39 -0.98 -22.77
N PHE A 119 -5.26 -1.16 -22.07
CA PHE A 119 -4.32 -0.09 -21.75
C PHE A 119 -2.92 -0.47 -22.21
N LEU A 120 -2.17 0.51 -22.67
CA LEU A 120 -0.78 0.35 -23.05
C LEU A 120 0.09 1.27 -22.22
N VAL A 121 1.10 0.70 -21.57
CA VAL A 121 2.10 1.46 -20.81
C VAL A 121 3.46 1.25 -21.45
N ASN A 122 4.04 2.32 -21.97
CA ASN A 122 5.33 2.29 -22.65
C ASN A 122 6.43 2.81 -21.72
N PHE A 123 7.50 2.03 -21.54
CA PHE A 123 8.59 2.37 -20.63
C PHE A 123 9.82 2.93 -21.34
N TYR A 124 9.86 2.90 -22.67
CA TYR A 124 10.98 3.33 -23.49
C TYR A 124 12.28 2.55 -23.23
N LEU A 125 12.71 2.42 -21.96
CA LEU A 125 13.90 1.69 -21.58
C LEU A 125 13.56 0.25 -21.18
N LYS A 126 14.32 -0.71 -21.66
CA LYS A 126 14.16 -2.13 -21.34
C LYS A 126 14.26 -2.38 -19.83
N LYS A 127 15.18 -1.67 -19.17
CA LYS A 127 15.36 -1.74 -17.70
C LYS A 127 14.06 -1.43 -16.96
N ASN A 128 13.37 -0.36 -17.35
CA ASN A 128 12.13 0.05 -16.69
C ASN A 128 10.98 -0.94 -17.00
N TYR A 129 10.92 -1.41 -18.24
CA TYR A 129 9.97 -2.46 -18.62
C TYR A 129 10.15 -3.72 -17.76
N GLN A 130 11.39 -4.18 -17.56
CA GLN A 130 11.68 -5.36 -16.77
C GLN A 130 11.33 -5.16 -15.29
N LEU A 131 11.62 -3.98 -14.73
CA LEU A 131 11.26 -3.66 -13.35
C LEU A 131 9.74 -3.71 -13.14
N ALA A 132 8.99 -3.13 -14.07
CA ALA A 132 7.52 -3.14 -14.00
C ALA A 132 6.96 -4.57 -14.13
N MET A 133 7.44 -5.35 -15.11
CA MET A 133 6.97 -6.73 -15.31
C MET A 133 7.27 -7.60 -14.09
N ASN A 134 8.45 -7.49 -13.51
CA ASN A 134 8.81 -8.27 -12.33
C ASN A 134 7.92 -7.94 -11.15
N ALA A 135 7.60 -6.66 -10.94
CA ALA A 135 6.69 -6.23 -9.89
C ALA A 135 5.26 -6.76 -10.14
N LEU A 136 4.76 -6.64 -11.36
CA LEU A 136 3.42 -7.08 -11.73
C LEU A 136 3.26 -8.60 -11.61
N ASN A 137 4.28 -9.37 -11.99
CA ASN A 137 4.24 -10.83 -11.90
C ASN A 137 4.06 -11.32 -10.45
N GLY A 138 4.51 -10.53 -9.47
CA GLY A 138 4.30 -10.84 -8.07
C GLY A 138 2.95 -10.40 -7.52
N LEU A 139 2.27 -9.46 -8.19
CA LEU A 139 1.05 -8.82 -7.71
C LEU A 139 -0.22 -9.27 -8.45
N ILE A 140 -0.11 -9.51 -9.76
CA ILE A 140 -1.25 -9.94 -10.59
C ILE A 140 -1.20 -11.45 -10.74
N LYS A 141 -2.23 -12.10 -10.22
CA LYS A 141 -2.42 -13.55 -10.34
C LYS A 141 -3.48 -13.83 -11.41
N VAL A 142 -3.02 -14.01 -12.62
CA VAL A 142 -3.90 -14.31 -13.76
C VAL A 142 -3.72 -15.75 -14.21
#